data_4367f01488cc6c55f8b1069a73b740ff
#
_entry.id   4367f01488cc6c55f8b1069a73b740ff
#
_cell.length_a   1.000
_cell.length_b   1.000
_cell.length_c   1.000
_cell.angle_alpha   90.00
_cell.angle_beta   90.00
_cell.angle_gamma   90.00
#
_symmetry.space_group_name_H-M   'P 1'
#
loop_
_entity.id
_entity.type
_entity.pdbx_description
1 polymer ?
#
loop_
_entity_poly.entity_id
_entity_poly.type
_entity_poly.pdbx_seq_one_letter_code
_entity_poly.pdbx_strand_id
1 'polypeptide(L)'
;MYGRAVEFPSSGSWINVERPLTLEDIKGHVVLLDFWTYCCMNCIHVISDLKWLEERYKDSPLVVIGVHSAKFENERNERNIAAAVERYEIEHPVLIDNEYYLWDRYVVRAWPSYVLIGPDGKILSKTSGEGKRDYLSNEISKALEDGKRRGILSNERIPLTPKASKRDSTLSFPGKIAFGDSETMFISDSNNDRIIVTELTSPFEAKVTDQIGGQSSGFGDGTFEEARLDKPQGIVYSEGLLYIADTENHAIRRADLKERNLRTISGDGLQGFSWQYNGEASKARLNSPWDLQSDGRYLYIAMAGMHQIWRLDLKENTIRSFAGSGAENIVDGSLKDANFAQPSGIYLDGRSLYVADSEVSGIRYVDLEAEKVHTVAGSGLFSFGHIDGILQRALFQHPMGIHGNDRFLYVADTYNHAIRKIDLGIRRVETIIKNLGEGTCTLDGEKCSTLGLFEPNDVKYNNGLLYVADTNNHLIRVFDGKELVELVIG
;
A
#
# COMPACT_ATOMS: atom_id res chain seq x y z
N MET A 1 31.74 10.88 -16.03
CA MET A 1 31.03 12.15 -16.32
C MET A 1 29.69 11.75 -16.91
N TYR A 2 28.59 12.10 -16.27
CA TYR A 2 27.25 11.83 -16.81
C TYR A 2 26.97 12.78 -18.00
N GLY A 3 26.06 12.39 -18.90
CA GLY A 3 25.67 13.20 -20.07
C GLY A 3 24.74 14.37 -19.73
N ARG A 4 23.94 14.77 -20.71
CA ARG A 4 22.87 15.76 -20.53
C ARG A 4 21.53 15.06 -20.34
N ALA A 5 20.56 15.81 -19.78
CA ALA A 5 19.18 15.38 -19.66
C ALA A 5 18.59 14.99 -21.03
N VAL A 6 17.74 14.00 -21.02
CA VAL A 6 17.00 13.52 -22.18
C VAL A 6 15.66 14.23 -22.26
N GLU A 7 15.23 14.61 -23.47
CA GLU A 7 13.90 15.23 -23.67
C GLU A 7 12.79 14.27 -23.24
N PHE A 8 11.74 14.84 -22.67
CA PHE A 8 10.56 14.09 -22.31
C PHE A 8 9.83 13.59 -23.56
N PRO A 9 9.16 12.43 -23.52
CA PRO A 9 8.43 11.93 -24.68
C PRO A 9 7.26 12.86 -25.01
N SER A 10 7.15 13.28 -26.27
CA SER A 10 6.10 14.20 -26.75
C SER A 10 4.69 13.60 -26.66
N SER A 11 4.58 12.27 -26.64
CA SER A 11 3.33 11.51 -26.49
C SER A 11 3.09 11.04 -25.05
N GLY A 12 3.92 11.46 -24.09
CA GLY A 12 3.78 11.05 -22.69
C GLY A 12 2.57 11.69 -22.01
N SER A 13 1.80 10.90 -21.28
CA SER A 13 0.75 11.39 -20.39
C SER A 13 1.35 11.91 -19.09
N TRP A 14 0.75 12.97 -18.55
CA TRP A 14 1.20 13.62 -17.32
C TRP A 14 0.06 13.81 -16.34
N ILE A 15 0.40 13.77 -15.05
CA ILE A 15 -0.50 14.10 -13.94
C ILE A 15 0.09 15.30 -13.18
N ASN A 16 -0.75 16.12 -12.55
CA ASN A 16 -0.38 17.31 -11.77
C ASN A 16 0.25 18.45 -12.58
N VAL A 17 0.06 18.49 -13.89
CA VAL A 17 0.48 19.60 -14.74
C VAL A 17 -0.64 19.99 -15.71
N GLU A 18 -0.69 21.26 -16.11
CA GLU A 18 -1.69 21.75 -17.09
C GLU A 18 -1.40 21.26 -18.51
N ARG A 19 -0.12 21.00 -18.81
CA ARG A 19 0.36 20.50 -20.09
C ARG A 19 1.64 19.69 -19.92
N PRO A 20 1.99 18.82 -20.88
CA PRO A 20 3.28 18.13 -20.88
C PRO A 20 4.45 19.10 -20.73
N LEU A 21 5.41 18.75 -19.89
CA LEU A 21 6.65 19.53 -19.70
C LEU A 21 7.69 19.16 -20.75
N THR A 22 8.57 20.12 -21.05
CA THR A 22 9.73 19.98 -21.93
C THR A 22 11.01 20.34 -21.17
N LEU A 23 12.18 20.02 -21.73
CA LEU A 23 13.45 20.45 -21.13
C LEU A 23 13.60 21.97 -21.07
N GLU A 24 12.95 22.73 -21.97
CA GLU A 24 12.97 24.19 -21.91
C GLU A 24 12.18 24.73 -20.73
N ASP A 25 11.05 24.09 -20.36
CA ASP A 25 10.25 24.46 -19.19
C ASP A 25 11.02 24.31 -17.87
N ILE A 26 11.92 23.33 -17.79
CA ILE A 26 12.71 23.07 -16.57
C ILE A 26 14.10 23.71 -16.59
N LYS A 27 14.43 24.45 -17.63
CA LYS A 27 15.73 25.14 -17.74
C LYS A 27 15.93 26.15 -16.63
N GLY A 28 17.11 26.13 -16.04
CA GLY A 28 17.41 26.98 -14.88
C GLY A 28 16.93 26.43 -13.54
N HIS A 29 16.28 25.27 -13.54
CA HIS A 29 15.90 24.56 -12.32
C HIS A 29 16.86 23.41 -12.02
N VAL A 30 17.03 23.09 -10.75
CA VAL A 30 17.55 21.81 -10.31
C VAL A 30 16.40 20.81 -10.37
N VAL A 31 16.55 19.70 -11.08
CA VAL A 31 15.47 18.74 -11.29
C VAL A 31 15.86 17.39 -10.69
N LEU A 32 14.99 16.85 -9.87
CA LEU A 32 15.09 15.50 -9.33
C LEU A 32 14.06 14.61 -10.03
N LEU A 33 14.52 13.70 -10.89
CA LEU A 33 13.67 12.64 -11.43
C LEU A 33 13.64 11.49 -10.41
N ASP A 34 12.44 11.07 -10.04
CA ASP A 34 12.16 9.88 -9.23
C ASP A 34 11.50 8.80 -10.09
N PHE A 35 12.23 7.72 -10.38
CA PHE A 35 11.70 6.57 -11.10
C PHE A 35 11.02 5.62 -10.11
N TRP A 36 9.72 5.52 -10.19
CA TRP A 36 8.89 4.81 -9.24
C TRP A 36 7.80 3.96 -9.89
N THR A 37 7.19 3.09 -9.10
CA THR A 37 5.98 2.34 -9.42
C THR A 37 5.16 2.17 -8.14
N TYR A 38 3.83 2.22 -8.23
CA TYR A 38 3.01 2.31 -7.03
C TYR A 38 2.78 1.00 -6.28
N CYS A 39 3.18 -0.16 -6.85
CA CYS A 39 3.20 -1.43 -6.13
C CYS A 39 4.37 -1.54 -5.14
N CYS A 40 5.47 -0.85 -5.42
CA CYS A 40 6.74 -1.04 -4.73
C CYS A 40 6.77 -0.34 -3.37
N MET A 41 6.86 -1.09 -2.28
CA MET A 41 6.90 -0.55 -0.91
C MET A 41 8.05 0.45 -0.72
N ASN A 42 9.23 0.15 -1.26
CA ASN A 42 10.37 1.04 -1.19
C ASN A 42 10.12 2.38 -1.89
N CYS A 43 9.31 2.40 -2.96
CA CYS A 43 8.90 3.64 -3.62
C CYS A 43 7.89 4.42 -2.78
N ILE A 44 6.98 3.73 -2.09
CA ILE A 44 6.01 4.37 -1.19
C ILE A 44 6.75 5.06 -0.05
N HIS A 45 7.73 4.39 0.58
CA HIS A 45 8.52 4.96 1.67
C HIS A 45 9.23 6.27 1.29
N VAL A 46 9.74 6.37 0.07
CA VAL A 46 10.49 7.58 -0.33
C VAL A 46 9.61 8.77 -0.68
N ILE A 47 8.30 8.59 -0.82
CA ILE A 47 7.37 9.71 -1.03
C ILE A 47 7.45 10.73 0.11
N SER A 48 7.57 10.26 1.35
CA SER A 48 7.77 11.12 2.53
C SER A 48 9.08 11.91 2.46
N ASP A 49 10.15 11.28 1.98
CA ASP A 49 11.45 11.94 1.77
C ASP A 49 11.37 12.99 0.66
N LEU A 50 10.63 12.71 -0.42
CA LEU A 50 10.42 13.68 -1.51
C LEU A 50 9.60 14.87 -1.05
N LYS A 51 8.49 14.66 -0.32
CA LYS A 51 7.68 15.72 0.29
C LYS A 51 8.54 16.61 1.22
N TRP A 52 9.42 16.00 2.01
CA TRP A 52 10.35 16.73 2.86
C TRP A 52 11.35 17.56 2.05
N LEU A 53 11.87 17.05 0.93
CA LEU A 53 12.77 17.81 0.05
C LEU A 53 12.03 18.98 -0.60
N GLU A 54 10.79 18.77 -1.09
CA GLU A 54 9.95 19.80 -1.68
C GLU A 54 9.67 20.94 -0.69
N GLU A 55 9.27 20.62 0.55
CA GLU A 55 9.03 21.63 1.59
C GLU A 55 10.31 22.37 1.98
N ARG A 56 11.43 21.65 2.11
CA ARG A 56 12.73 22.24 2.46
C ARG A 56 13.22 23.23 1.42
N TYR A 57 12.97 22.99 0.15
CA TYR A 57 13.44 23.78 -0.99
C TYR A 57 12.34 24.56 -1.69
N LYS A 58 11.17 24.73 -1.07
CA LYS A 58 9.97 25.36 -1.67
C LYS A 58 10.21 26.78 -2.22
N ASP A 59 11.18 27.50 -1.67
CA ASP A 59 11.55 28.86 -2.11
C ASP A 59 12.78 28.86 -3.06
N SER A 60 13.19 27.69 -3.51
CA SER A 60 14.32 27.49 -4.43
C SER A 60 13.81 26.91 -5.76
N PRO A 61 14.52 27.11 -6.87
CA PRO A 61 14.15 26.53 -8.16
C PRO A 61 14.50 25.01 -8.20
N LEU A 62 13.88 24.24 -7.33
CA LEU A 62 13.86 22.79 -7.34
C LEU A 62 12.55 22.30 -7.93
N VAL A 63 12.62 21.28 -8.78
CA VAL A 63 11.47 20.55 -9.30
C VAL A 63 11.70 19.05 -9.09
N VAL A 64 10.78 18.41 -8.39
CA VAL A 64 10.68 16.94 -8.35
C VAL A 64 9.75 16.52 -9.49
N ILE A 65 10.12 15.48 -10.23
CA ILE A 65 9.29 14.86 -11.27
C ILE A 65 9.28 13.36 -11.03
N GLY A 66 8.11 12.82 -10.73
CA GLY A 66 7.90 11.38 -10.69
C GLY A 66 7.88 10.81 -12.11
N VAL A 67 8.64 9.77 -12.36
CA VAL A 67 8.62 9.01 -13.62
C VAL A 67 8.06 7.64 -13.29
N HIS A 68 6.76 7.46 -13.50
CA HIS A 68 6.09 6.20 -13.20
C HIS A 68 6.36 5.19 -14.32
N SER A 69 7.09 4.12 -13.98
CA SER A 69 7.43 3.03 -14.90
C SER A 69 6.85 1.73 -14.35
N ALA A 70 5.78 1.25 -14.97
CA ALA A 70 4.93 0.17 -14.47
C ALA A 70 5.65 -1.18 -14.35
N LYS A 71 5.51 -1.87 -13.22
CA LYS A 71 5.95 -3.27 -13.05
C LYS A 71 4.87 -4.26 -13.49
N PHE A 72 3.63 -4.01 -13.07
CA PHE A 72 2.46 -4.82 -13.38
C PHE A 72 1.64 -4.26 -14.53
N GLU A 73 0.86 -5.12 -15.21
CA GLU A 73 -0.01 -4.67 -16.31
C GLU A 73 -1.05 -3.63 -15.85
N ASN A 74 -1.63 -3.84 -14.65
CA ASN A 74 -2.57 -2.90 -14.05
C ASN A 74 -2.00 -1.49 -13.88
N GLU A 75 -0.71 -1.38 -13.61
CA GLU A 75 -0.01 -0.11 -13.39
C GLU A 75 0.23 0.70 -14.68
N ARG A 76 -0.12 0.17 -15.86
CA ARG A 76 -0.07 0.89 -17.14
C ARG A 76 -1.30 1.75 -17.37
N ASN A 77 -2.39 1.51 -16.64
CA ASN A 77 -3.63 2.24 -16.80
C ASN A 77 -3.52 3.62 -16.12
N GLU A 78 -3.72 4.68 -16.91
CA GLU A 78 -3.62 6.08 -16.42
C GLU A 78 -4.58 6.39 -15.26
N ARG A 79 -5.79 5.81 -15.26
CA ARG A 79 -6.75 5.96 -14.17
C ARG A 79 -6.24 5.35 -12.87
N ASN A 80 -5.57 4.19 -12.95
CA ASN A 80 -5.02 3.51 -11.78
C ASN A 80 -3.82 4.30 -11.22
N ILE A 81 -2.97 4.84 -12.11
CA ILE A 81 -1.85 5.70 -11.73
C ILE A 81 -2.38 6.98 -11.06
N ALA A 82 -3.42 7.61 -11.63
CA ALA A 82 -4.04 8.80 -11.06
C ALA A 82 -4.62 8.53 -9.66
N ALA A 83 -5.28 7.38 -9.46
CA ALA A 83 -5.78 6.96 -8.15
C ALA A 83 -4.63 6.73 -7.15
N ALA A 84 -3.50 6.17 -7.58
CA ALA A 84 -2.32 6.00 -6.75
C ALA A 84 -1.68 7.35 -6.38
N VAL A 85 -1.57 8.28 -7.32
CA VAL A 85 -1.09 9.66 -7.09
C VAL A 85 -1.98 10.36 -6.04
N GLU A 86 -3.31 10.21 -6.13
CA GLU A 86 -4.26 10.74 -5.14
C GLU A 86 -4.08 10.06 -3.77
N ARG A 87 -4.02 8.71 -3.73
CA ARG A 87 -3.88 7.91 -2.51
C ARG A 87 -2.60 8.22 -1.74
N TYR A 88 -1.49 8.41 -2.44
CA TYR A 88 -0.20 8.75 -1.82
C TYR A 88 0.02 10.27 -1.70
N GLU A 89 -0.97 11.06 -2.12
CA GLU A 89 -0.92 12.52 -2.01
C GLU A 89 0.34 13.12 -2.66
N ILE A 90 0.67 12.64 -3.85
CA ILE A 90 1.78 13.15 -4.66
C ILE A 90 1.32 14.44 -5.35
N GLU A 91 2.03 15.55 -5.11
CA GLU A 91 1.67 16.88 -5.64
C GLU A 91 2.59 17.34 -6.78
N HIS A 92 3.78 16.77 -6.89
CA HIS A 92 4.70 17.07 -7.99
C HIS A 92 4.22 16.47 -9.33
N PRO A 93 4.74 16.98 -10.48
CA PRO A 93 4.50 16.41 -11.79
C PRO A 93 4.82 14.91 -11.84
N VAL A 94 3.93 14.13 -12.46
CA VAL A 94 4.17 12.71 -12.71
C VAL A 94 4.05 12.45 -14.22
N LEU A 95 5.15 11.98 -14.80
CA LEU A 95 5.19 11.46 -16.17
C LEU A 95 4.90 9.95 -16.15
N ILE A 96 4.00 9.50 -17.00
CA ILE A 96 3.69 8.09 -17.22
C ILE A 96 4.63 7.54 -18.30
N ASP A 97 5.60 6.73 -17.87
CA ASP A 97 6.65 6.17 -18.75
C ASP A 97 6.38 4.67 -19.06
N ASN A 98 5.17 4.38 -19.54
CA ASN A 98 4.71 3.01 -19.82
C ASN A 98 5.57 2.26 -20.84
N GLU A 99 6.21 2.98 -21.75
CA GLU A 99 7.10 2.43 -22.78
C GLU A 99 8.56 2.40 -22.35
N TYR A 100 8.84 2.68 -21.08
CA TYR A 100 10.19 2.73 -20.51
C TYR A 100 11.15 3.66 -21.26
N TYR A 101 10.61 4.74 -21.86
CA TYR A 101 11.40 5.64 -22.68
C TYR A 101 12.49 6.36 -21.89
N LEU A 102 12.17 6.95 -20.74
CA LEU A 102 13.17 7.55 -19.85
C LEU A 102 13.94 6.50 -19.06
N TRP A 103 13.27 5.46 -18.62
CA TRP A 103 13.89 4.33 -17.91
C TRP A 103 15.13 3.80 -18.66
N ASP A 104 14.98 3.48 -19.95
CA ASP A 104 16.06 2.94 -20.76
C ASP A 104 17.16 3.96 -21.01
N ARG A 105 16.79 5.22 -21.32
CA ARG A 105 17.77 6.28 -21.62
C ARG A 105 18.59 6.72 -20.42
N TYR A 106 17.98 6.68 -19.23
CA TYR A 106 18.70 6.92 -17.98
C TYR A 106 19.35 5.65 -17.42
N VAL A 107 19.21 4.50 -18.11
CA VAL A 107 19.78 3.21 -17.70
C VAL A 107 19.37 2.85 -16.27
N VAL A 108 18.10 3.07 -15.94
CA VAL A 108 17.51 2.68 -14.66
C VAL A 108 17.41 1.15 -14.58
N ARG A 109 17.59 0.56 -13.40
CA ARG A 109 17.61 -0.90 -13.23
C ARG A 109 16.81 -1.38 -12.01
N ALA A 110 16.33 -0.47 -11.20
CA ALA A 110 15.58 -0.78 -9.98
C ALA A 110 14.68 0.39 -9.57
N TRP A 111 13.62 0.09 -8.86
CA TRP A 111 12.77 1.05 -8.17
C TRP A 111 13.11 1.09 -6.67
N PRO A 112 13.08 2.26 -6.01
CA PRO A 112 13.16 3.59 -6.60
C PRO A 112 14.57 3.91 -7.12
N SER A 113 14.66 4.81 -8.13
CA SER A 113 15.92 5.35 -8.63
C SER A 113 15.82 6.85 -8.88
N TYR A 114 16.90 7.56 -8.65
CA TYR A 114 16.93 9.02 -8.74
C TYR A 114 17.97 9.49 -9.75
N VAL A 115 17.60 10.53 -10.50
CA VAL A 115 18.52 11.26 -11.38
C VAL A 115 18.42 12.74 -11.05
N LEU A 116 19.54 13.33 -10.59
CA LEU A 116 19.62 14.76 -10.34
C LEU A 116 20.21 15.48 -11.55
N ILE A 117 19.49 16.49 -12.03
CA ILE A 117 19.85 17.31 -13.19
C ILE A 117 20.09 18.74 -12.71
N GLY A 118 21.18 19.34 -13.15
CA GLY A 118 21.51 20.73 -12.85
C GLY A 118 20.79 21.73 -13.73
N PRO A 119 20.80 23.02 -13.37
CA PRO A 119 20.08 24.08 -14.07
C PRO A 119 20.56 24.32 -15.50
N ASP A 120 21.72 23.79 -15.88
CA ASP A 120 22.25 23.80 -17.25
C ASP A 120 21.91 22.52 -18.04
N GLY A 121 21.05 21.65 -17.48
CA GLY A 121 20.60 20.39 -18.09
C GLY A 121 21.65 19.26 -18.05
N LYS A 122 22.71 19.38 -17.24
CA LYS A 122 23.68 18.28 -17.04
C LYS A 122 23.22 17.33 -15.95
N ILE A 123 23.38 16.05 -16.15
CA ILE A 123 23.16 15.04 -15.11
C ILE A 123 24.29 15.17 -14.09
N LEU A 124 23.94 15.44 -12.83
CA LEU A 124 24.87 15.64 -11.72
C LEU A 124 25.12 14.34 -10.93
N SER A 125 24.06 13.60 -10.66
CA SER A 125 24.17 12.32 -9.93
C SER A 125 23.06 11.35 -10.29
N LYS A 126 23.32 10.06 -10.03
CA LYS A 126 22.34 8.97 -10.09
C LYS A 126 22.50 8.10 -8.86
N THR A 127 21.41 7.70 -8.25
CA THR A 127 21.41 6.78 -7.10
C THR A 127 20.11 5.96 -7.09
N SER A 128 20.03 4.92 -6.27
CA SER A 128 18.83 4.08 -6.15
C SER A 128 18.64 3.60 -4.71
N GLY A 129 17.43 3.13 -4.40
CA GLY A 129 17.05 2.58 -3.10
C GLY A 129 16.65 3.66 -2.10
N GLU A 130 16.12 3.21 -0.97
CA GLU A 130 15.67 4.03 0.15
C GLU A 130 16.82 4.68 0.94
N GLY A 131 16.43 5.59 1.88
CA GLY A 131 17.37 6.24 2.80
C GLY A 131 18.33 7.21 2.11
N LYS A 132 17.91 7.84 1.02
CA LYS A 132 18.73 8.77 0.24
C LYS A 132 18.45 10.24 0.53
N ARG A 133 17.51 10.57 1.44
CA ARG A 133 17.08 11.95 1.72
C ARG A 133 18.23 12.90 1.97
N ASP A 134 19.13 12.57 2.90
CA ASP A 134 20.25 13.45 3.26
C ASP A 134 21.28 13.58 2.13
N TYR A 135 21.55 12.49 1.43
CA TYR A 135 22.40 12.50 0.24
C TYR A 135 21.83 13.41 -0.85
N LEU A 136 20.55 13.22 -1.19
CA LEU A 136 19.85 14.03 -2.21
C LEU A 136 19.79 15.51 -1.77
N SER A 137 19.46 15.79 -0.52
CA SER A 137 19.47 17.16 0.02
C SER A 137 20.83 17.84 -0.15
N ASN A 138 21.93 17.15 0.15
CA ASN A 138 23.27 17.69 -0.02
C ASN A 138 23.61 17.98 -1.49
N GLU A 139 23.28 17.06 -2.39
CA GLU A 139 23.53 17.26 -3.83
C GLU A 139 22.66 18.36 -4.43
N ILE A 140 21.40 18.48 -4.02
CA ILE A 140 20.50 19.59 -4.38
C ILE A 140 21.07 20.94 -3.91
N SER A 141 21.51 21.03 -2.65
CA SER A 141 22.13 22.26 -2.12
C SER A 141 23.33 22.70 -2.95
N LYS A 142 24.26 21.77 -3.26
CA LYS A 142 25.42 22.05 -4.11
C LYS A 142 25.03 22.54 -5.51
N ALA A 143 24.02 21.91 -6.11
CA ALA A 143 23.54 22.30 -7.43
C ALA A 143 22.93 23.71 -7.46
N LEU A 144 22.13 24.04 -6.43
CA LEU A 144 21.53 25.37 -6.25
C LEU A 144 22.63 26.44 -6.00
N GLU A 145 23.61 26.17 -5.15
CA GLU A 145 24.73 27.09 -4.88
C GLU A 145 25.58 27.34 -6.14
N ASP A 146 25.89 26.28 -6.90
CA ASP A 146 26.61 26.43 -8.18
C ASP A 146 25.81 27.22 -9.19
N GLY A 147 24.51 26.91 -9.35
CA GLY A 147 23.62 27.61 -10.25
C GLY A 147 23.49 29.11 -9.89
N LYS A 148 23.37 29.43 -8.60
CA LYS A 148 23.35 30.80 -8.09
C LYS A 148 24.66 31.53 -8.40
N ARG A 149 25.82 30.93 -8.14
CA ARG A 149 27.14 31.51 -8.42
C ARG A 149 27.32 31.78 -9.91
N ARG A 150 26.76 30.94 -10.77
CA ARG A 150 26.83 31.08 -12.25
C ARG A 150 25.75 31.99 -12.83
N GLY A 151 24.78 32.42 -12.03
CA GLY A 151 23.67 33.28 -12.48
C GLY A 151 22.74 32.60 -13.48
N ILE A 152 22.53 31.28 -13.37
CA ILE A 152 21.74 30.46 -14.31
C ILE A 152 20.47 29.86 -13.72
N LEU A 153 20.13 30.20 -12.47
CA LEU A 153 18.88 29.75 -11.85
C LEU A 153 17.70 30.51 -12.40
N SER A 154 16.59 29.79 -12.62
CA SER A 154 15.30 30.39 -12.99
C SER A 154 14.65 31.05 -11.79
N ASN A 155 13.91 32.13 -12.03
CA ASN A 155 13.00 32.74 -11.06
C ASN A 155 11.54 32.37 -11.35
N GLU A 156 11.27 31.62 -12.43
CA GLU A 156 9.93 31.19 -12.81
C GLU A 156 9.59 29.90 -12.07
N ARG A 157 8.33 29.77 -11.67
CA ARG A 157 7.79 28.52 -11.11
C ARG A 157 7.15 27.73 -12.23
N ILE A 158 7.31 26.41 -12.19
CA ILE A 158 6.60 25.51 -13.11
C ILE A 158 5.12 25.54 -12.74
N PRO A 159 4.20 25.74 -13.71
CA PRO A 159 2.78 25.73 -13.44
C PRO A 159 2.30 24.31 -13.13
N LEU A 160 1.90 24.11 -11.88
CA LEU A 160 1.28 22.87 -11.43
C LEU A 160 -0.24 23.01 -11.47
N THR A 161 -0.93 21.91 -11.77
CA THR A 161 -2.38 21.86 -11.61
C THR A 161 -2.71 21.96 -10.12
N PRO A 162 -3.65 22.84 -9.71
CA PRO A 162 -4.09 22.90 -8.33
C PRO A 162 -4.59 21.52 -7.86
N LYS A 163 -4.30 21.19 -6.59
CA LYS A 163 -4.79 19.97 -5.95
C LYS A 163 -6.31 19.88 -6.09
N ALA A 164 -6.81 18.73 -6.53
CA ALA A 164 -8.24 18.48 -6.53
C ALA A 164 -8.80 18.60 -5.10
N SER A 165 -9.98 19.18 -4.95
CA SER A 165 -10.66 19.21 -3.65
C SER A 165 -10.89 17.78 -3.15
N LYS A 166 -10.74 17.55 -1.82
CA LYS A 166 -11.10 16.25 -1.22
C LYS A 166 -12.50 15.85 -1.69
N ARG A 167 -12.66 14.57 -2.02
CA ARG A 167 -13.98 14.01 -2.38
C ARG A 167 -14.89 14.10 -1.16
N ASP A 168 -16.16 14.36 -1.42
CA ASP A 168 -17.22 14.29 -0.40
C ASP A 168 -17.67 12.82 -0.28
N SER A 169 -16.87 12.02 0.42
CA SER A 169 -17.15 10.60 0.68
C SER A 169 -16.92 10.31 2.15
N THR A 170 -17.72 9.40 2.73
CA THR A 170 -17.62 8.98 4.14
C THR A 170 -16.26 8.35 4.43
N LEU A 171 -15.73 7.58 3.48
CA LEU A 171 -14.42 6.90 3.56
C LEU A 171 -13.43 7.47 2.54
N SER A 172 -12.15 7.36 2.84
CA SER A 172 -11.06 7.72 1.93
C SER A 172 -10.04 6.60 1.85
N PHE A 173 -10.03 5.87 0.73
CA PHE A 173 -9.17 4.70 0.48
C PHE A 173 -9.18 3.71 1.65
N PRO A 174 -10.35 3.09 1.97
CA PRO A 174 -10.42 2.11 3.06
C PRO A 174 -9.44 0.96 2.82
N GLY A 175 -8.63 0.64 3.85
CA GLY A 175 -7.59 -0.38 3.78
C GLY A 175 -8.14 -1.76 4.13
N LYS A 176 -8.39 -2.01 5.41
CA LYS A 176 -8.80 -3.33 5.92
C LYS A 176 -10.07 -3.24 6.76
N ILE A 177 -10.70 -4.41 6.94
CA ILE A 177 -11.92 -4.59 7.73
C ILE A 177 -11.66 -5.60 8.85
N ALA A 178 -12.26 -5.41 10.02
CA ALA A 178 -12.33 -6.43 11.05
C ALA A 178 -13.74 -6.48 11.67
N PHE A 179 -14.10 -7.63 12.20
CA PHE A 179 -15.32 -7.81 12.96
C PHE A 179 -15.00 -8.03 14.43
N GLY A 180 -15.79 -7.40 15.28
CA GLY A 180 -15.75 -7.54 16.73
C GLY A 180 -16.83 -8.48 17.26
N ASP A 181 -17.15 -8.31 18.54
CA ASP A 181 -18.28 -8.99 19.17
C ASP A 181 -19.60 -8.45 18.60
N SER A 182 -20.62 -9.31 18.60
CA SER A 182 -21.95 -8.99 18.10
C SER A 182 -21.91 -8.47 16.65
N GLU A 183 -22.48 -7.31 16.39
CA GLU A 183 -22.60 -6.68 15.08
C GLU A 183 -21.54 -5.58 14.84
N THR A 184 -20.47 -5.55 15.68
CA THR A 184 -19.43 -4.52 15.54
C THR A 184 -18.53 -4.80 14.36
N MET A 185 -18.30 -3.77 13.53
CA MET A 185 -17.35 -3.79 12.44
C MET A 185 -16.41 -2.59 12.52
N PHE A 186 -15.13 -2.83 12.24
CA PHE A 186 -14.08 -1.83 12.19
C PHE A 186 -13.59 -1.66 10.75
N ILE A 187 -13.33 -0.42 10.37
CA ILE A 187 -12.82 -0.07 9.03
C ILE A 187 -11.59 0.81 9.19
N SER A 188 -10.47 0.42 8.61
CA SER A 188 -9.33 1.31 8.45
C SER A 188 -9.65 2.31 7.34
N ASP A 189 -9.99 3.54 7.72
CA ASP A 189 -10.22 4.66 6.81
C ASP A 189 -8.89 5.39 6.56
N SER A 190 -8.03 4.73 5.75
CA SER A 190 -6.58 4.93 5.74
C SER A 190 -6.17 6.37 5.41
N ASN A 191 -6.74 6.98 4.37
CA ASN A 191 -6.36 8.35 3.99
C ASN A 191 -7.06 9.45 4.81
N ASN A 192 -7.95 9.06 5.73
CA ASN A 192 -8.45 9.94 6.78
C ASN A 192 -7.75 9.70 8.13
N ASP A 193 -6.69 8.88 8.15
CA ASP A 193 -5.83 8.61 9.32
C ASP A 193 -6.61 8.17 10.56
N ARG A 194 -7.64 7.32 10.35
CA ARG A 194 -8.54 6.89 11.43
C ARG A 194 -9.03 5.45 11.27
N ILE A 195 -9.56 4.92 12.36
CA ILE A 195 -10.40 3.73 12.35
C ILE A 195 -11.84 4.15 12.63
N ILE A 196 -12.75 3.75 11.76
CA ILE A 196 -14.19 3.88 11.99
C ILE A 196 -14.70 2.66 12.74
N VAL A 197 -15.46 2.88 13.79
CA VAL A 197 -16.19 1.84 14.54
C VAL A 197 -17.65 1.93 14.17
N THR A 198 -18.20 0.83 13.67
CA THR A 198 -19.62 0.77 13.26
C THR A 198 -20.35 -0.36 13.97
N GLU A 199 -21.66 -0.24 14.04
CA GLU A 199 -22.60 -1.30 14.38
C GLU A 199 -23.43 -1.65 13.14
N LEU A 200 -23.40 -2.91 12.71
CA LEU A 200 -24.22 -3.38 11.60
C LEU A 200 -25.69 -3.42 12.05
N THR A 201 -26.52 -2.59 11.46
CA THR A 201 -27.98 -2.58 11.68
C THR A 201 -28.70 -3.57 10.78
N SER A 202 -28.07 -3.91 9.66
CA SER A 202 -28.42 -5.02 8.77
C SER A 202 -27.17 -5.48 8.05
N PRO A 203 -27.20 -6.61 7.29
CA PRO A 203 -26.04 -7.04 6.48
C PRO A 203 -25.53 -5.99 5.49
N PHE A 204 -26.35 -5.01 5.14
CA PHE A 204 -26.06 -4.00 4.10
C PHE A 204 -26.06 -2.56 4.64
N GLU A 205 -26.25 -2.39 5.94
CA GLU A 205 -26.29 -1.08 6.59
C GLU A 205 -25.47 -1.08 7.89
N ALA A 206 -24.68 -0.06 8.08
CA ALA A 206 -23.88 0.15 9.27
C ALA A 206 -24.06 1.58 9.80
N LYS A 207 -24.10 1.71 11.12
CA LYS A 207 -24.12 3.01 11.79
C LYS A 207 -22.78 3.27 12.44
N VAL A 208 -22.19 4.44 12.17
CA VAL A 208 -20.97 4.88 12.88
C VAL A 208 -21.31 5.11 14.34
N THR A 209 -20.62 4.42 15.23
CA THR A 209 -20.78 4.53 16.69
C THR A 209 -19.60 5.23 17.33
N ASP A 210 -18.41 5.16 16.73
CA ASP A 210 -17.19 5.78 17.25
C ASP A 210 -16.13 5.93 16.17
N GLN A 211 -15.03 6.65 16.48
CA GLN A 211 -13.83 6.69 15.67
C GLN A 211 -12.58 6.81 16.54
N ILE A 212 -11.45 6.31 16.02
CA ILE A 212 -10.13 6.39 16.66
C ILE A 212 -9.22 7.21 15.74
N GLY A 213 -8.75 8.37 16.19
CA GLY A 213 -7.93 9.29 15.39
C GLY A 213 -8.74 10.14 14.40
N GLY A 214 -8.10 10.62 13.34
CA GLY A 214 -8.72 11.36 12.24
C GLY A 214 -8.76 12.88 12.40
N GLN A 215 -8.20 13.44 13.48
CA GLN A 215 -8.05 14.90 13.64
C GLN A 215 -6.89 15.43 12.77
N SER A 216 -5.80 14.68 12.71
CA SER A 216 -4.64 14.93 11.86
C SER A 216 -3.78 13.68 11.80
N SER A 217 -3.04 13.48 10.70
CA SER A 217 -2.02 12.45 10.64
C SER A 217 -0.92 12.66 11.69
N GLY A 218 -0.23 11.60 12.06
CA GLY A 218 0.93 11.64 12.93
C GLY A 218 1.02 10.47 13.88
N PHE A 219 1.97 10.54 14.82
CA PHE A 219 2.26 9.51 15.80
C PHE A 219 1.93 10.02 17.20
N GLY A 220 0.82 9.59 17.78
CA GLY A 220 0.37 10.03 19.10
C GLY A 220 -0.53 9.02 19.80
N ASP A 221 -0.24 8.75 21.08
CA ASP A 221 -1.08 7.99 22.00
C ASP A 221 -2.07 8.94 22.69
N GLY A 222 -3.12 8.42 23.31
CA GLY A 222 -4.10 9.18 24.09
C GLY A 222 -5.52 8.65 23.98
N THR A 223 -6.50 9.48 24.31
CA THR A 223 -7.91 9.17 24.05
C THR A 223 -8.17 9.01 22.55
N PHE A 224 -9.28 8.42 22.18
CA PHE A 224 -9.61 8.23 20.76
C PHE A 224 -9.63 9.55 19.98
N GLU A 225 -10.01 10.63 20.62
CA GLU A 225 -10.05 11.99 20.05
C GLU A 225 -8.66 12.63 19.92
N GLU A 226 -7.73 12.31 20.84
CA GLU A 226 -6.34 12.84 20.83
C GLU A 226 -5.38 12.00 20.03
N ALA A 227 -5.71 10.73 19.82
CA ALA A 227 -4.91 9.76 19.11
C ALA A 227 -4.61 10.21 17.67
N ARG A 228 -3.39 9.91 17.22
CA ARG A 228 -2.97 10.17 15.84
C ARG A 228 -2.45 8.89 15.22
N LEU A 229 -2.91 8.63 14.02
CA LEU A 229 -2.51 7.53 13.15
C LEU A 229 -1.98 8.12 11.84
N ASP A 230 -1.31 7.30 11.05
CA ASP A 230 -0.87 7.66 9.71
C ASP A 230 -1.06 6.46 8.77
N LYS A 231 -2.06 6.60 7.90
CA LYS A 231 -2.49 5.58 6.92
C LYS A 231 -2.58 4.16 7.52
N PRO A 232 -3.39 3.97 8.58
CA PRO A 232 -3.57 2.66 9.20
C PRO A 232 -4.14 1.66 8.18
N GLN A 233 -3.60 0.42 8.18
CA GLN A 233 -4.05 -0.65 7.29
C GLN A 233 -4.68 -1.80 8.08
N GLY A 234 -3.90 -2.80 8.47
CA GLY A 234 -4.37 -3.99 9.14
C GLY A 234 -4.98 -3.72 10.51
N ILE A 235 -6.10 -4.37 10.78
CA ILE A 235 -6.78 -4.34 12.07
C ILE A 235 -7.25 -5.72 12.46
N VAL A 236 -7.14 -6.05 13.74
CA VAL A 236 -7.69 -7.28 14.31
C VAL A 236 -8.26 -7.03 15.69
N TYR A 237 -9.49 -7.50 15.89
CA TYR A 237 -10.15 -7.48 17.19
C TYR A 237 -9.84 -8.74 18.01
N SER A 238 -9.58 -8.58 19.29
CA SER A 238 -9.43 -9.67 20.23
C SER A 238 -9.81 -9.22 21.65
N GLU A 239 -10.83 -9.84 22.24
CA GLU A 239 -11.20 -9.69 23.65
C GLU A 239 -11.37 -8.23 24.13
N GLY A 240 -12.10 -7.41 23.37
CA GLY A 240 -12.35 -6.00 23.72
C GLY A 240 -11.23 -5.03 23.32
N LEU A 241 -10.16 -5.55 22.73
CA LEU A 241 -9.02 -4.78 22.24
C LEU A 241 -8.98 -4.80 20.71
N LEU A 242 -8.67 -3.67 20.10
CA LEU A 242 -8.38 -3.58 18.67
C LEU A 242 -6.89 -3.32 18.48
N TYR A 243 -6.22 -4.22 17.75
CA TYR A 243 -4.84 -4.02 17.33
C TYR A 243 -4.82 -3.45 15.93
N ILE A 244 -3.95 -2.45 15.69
CA ILE A 244 -3.90 -1.66 14.48
C ILE A 244 -2.48 -1.64 13.95
N ALA A 245 -2.30 -1.98 12.68
CA ALA A 245 -1.09 -1.71 11.92
C ALA A 245 -1.12 -0.24 11.46
N ASP A 246 -0.40 0.60 12.17
CA ASP A 246 -0.24 2.03 11.89
C ASP A 246 0.93 2.18 10.91
N THR A 247 0.63 1.96 9.63
CA THR A 247 1.58 1.54 8.59
C THR A 247 2.66 2.57 8.30
N GLU A 248 2.30 3.84 8.07
CA GLU A 248 3.26 4.91 7.81
C GLU A 248 3.98 5.36 9.08
N ASN A 249 3.42 5.09 10.25
CA ASN A 249 4.10 5.25 11.54
C ASN A 249 5.00 4.05 11.90
N HIS A 250 5.05 3.01 11.06
CA HIS A 250 5.86 1.81 11.33
C HIS A 250 5.64 1.24 12.73
N ALA A 251 4.38 1.17 13.17
CA ALA A 251 4.04 0.83 14.55
C ALA A 251 2.84 -0.10 14.65
N ILE A 252 2.77 -0.83 15.76
CA ILE A 252 1.57 -1.55 16.19
C ILE A 252 0.94 -0.80 17.34
N ARG A 253 -0.33 -0.45 17.16
CA ARG A 253 -1.12 0.26 18.16
C ARG A 253 -2.18 -0.67 18.76
N ARG A 254 -2.55 -0.42 19.99
CA ARG A 254 -3.62 -1.12 20.70
C ARG A 254 -4.65 -0.13 21.21
N ALA A 255 -5.88 -0.26 20.76
CA ALA A 255 -7.01 0.49 21.25
C ALA A 255 -7.79 -0.35 22.26
N ASP A 256 -8.01 0.18 23.45
CA ASP A 256 -8.92 -0.35 24.44
C ASP A 256 -10.29 0.30 24.19
N LEU A 257 -11.25 -0.51 23.73
CA LEU A 257 -12.57 -0.01 23.32
C LEU A 257 -13.42 0.45 24.51
N LYS A 258 -13.20 -0.12 25.67
CA LYS A 258 -13.91 0.26 26.90
C LYS A 258 -13.38 1.55 27.50
N GLU A 259 -12.07 1.66 27.60
CA GLU A 259 -11.40 2.84 28.17
C GLU A 259 -11.23 3.97 27.14
N ARG A 260 -11.58 3.72 25.86
CA ARG A 260 -11.43 4.65 24.72
C ARG A 260 -10.05 5.29 24.64
N ASN A 261 -9.03 4.44 24.70
CA ASN A 261 -7.63 4.87 24.72
C ASN A 261 -6.78 4.06 23.75
N LEU A 262 -5.94 4.77 22.97
CA LEU A 262 -4.96 4.20 22.04
C LEU A 262 -3.57 4.25 22.65
N ARG A 263 -2.81 3.15 22.54
CA ARG A 263 -1.40 3.07 22.96
C ARG A 263 -0.55 2.36 21.93
N THR A 264 0.68 2.81 21.80
CA THR A 264 1.72 2.12 21.03
C THR A 264 2.23 0.91 21.83
N ILE A 265 2.24 -0.28 21.22
CA ILE A 265 2.78 -1.50 21.83
C ILE A 265 4.05 -1.99 21.16
N SER A 266 4.35 -1.55 19.92
CA SER A 266 5.62 -1.81 19.24
C SER A 266 5.85 -0.77 18.15
N GLY A 267 7.11 -0.40 17.92
CA GLY A 267 7.49 0.69 17.00
C GLY A 267 7.69 2.01 17.74
N ASP A 268 8.48 2.90 17.15
CA ASP A 268 8.81 4.24 17.70
C ASP A 268 8.47 5.39 16.74
N GLY A 269 7.69 5.12 15.70
CA GLY A 269 7.34 6.10 14.67
C GLY A 269 8.42 6.27 13.59
N LEU A 270 9.47 5.45 13.63
CA LEU A 270 10.57 5.52 12.66
C LEU A 270 10.74 4.19 11.93
N GLN A 271 11.02 4.28 10.64
CA GLN A 271 11.28 3.13 9.80
C GLN A 271 12.47 2.30 10.29
N GLY A 272 12.29 0.98 10.42
CA GLY A 272 13.32 0.03 10.81
C GLY A 272 13.96 -0.65 9.60
N PHE A 273 15.23 -1.03 9.74
CA PHE A 273 16.01 -1.71 8.69
C PHE A 273 16.69 -3.01 9.18
N SER A 274 16.23 -3.55 10.31
CA SER A 274 16.80 -4.77 10.89
C SER A 274 15.94 -5.98 10.55
N TRP A 275 16.37 -6.81 9.61
CA TRP A 275 15.69 -8.06 9.24
C TRP A 275 15.75 -9.16 10.30
N GLN A 276 16.59 -9.00 11.31
CA GLN A 276 16.68 -9.94 12.44
C GLN A 276 16.49 -9.18 13.73
N TYR A 277 15.37 -9.40 14.38
CA TYR A 277 15.06 -8.85 15.68
C TYR A 277 14.43 -9.92 16.57
N ASN A 278 14.80 -9.92 17.84
CA ASN A 278 14.19 -10.73 18.88
C ASN A 278 14.43 -10.02 20.23
N GLY A 279 13.41 -9.38 20.77
CA GLY A 279 13.56 -8.58 21.98
C GLY A 279 12.28 -7.89 22.44
N GLU A 280 12.43 -6.88 23.28
CA GLU A 280 11.31 -6.10 23.81
C GLU A 280 10.55 -5.40 22.68
N ALA A 281 9.22 -5.51 22.66
CA ALA A 281 8.39 -4.93 21.62
C ALA A 281 8.50 -3.40 21.54
N SER A 282 8.61 -2.73 22.69
CA SER A 282 8.75 -1.27 22.78
C SER A 282 10.09 -0.71 22.24
N LYS A 283 11.07 -1.57 22.01
CA LYS A 283 12.38 -1.17 21.46
C LYS A 283 12.57 -1.58 20.00
N ALA A 284 11.59 -2.28 19.43
CA ALA A 284 11.64 -2.70 18.05
C ALA A 284 11.34 -1.51 17.12
N ARG A 285 12.08 -1.39 16.03
CA ARG A 285 11.71 -0.57 14.88
C ARG A 285 11.11 -1.46 13.81
N LEU A 286 9.89 -1.14 13.43
CA LEU A 286 9.14 -1.88 12.44
C LEU A 286 9.29 -1.22 11.06
N ASN A 287 8.79 -1.89 10.02
CA ASN A 287 8.82 -1.34 8.66
C ASN A 287 7.55 -1.72 7.91
N SER A 288 6.61 -0.78 7.85
CA SER A 288 5.31 -0.92 7.19
C SER A 288 4.59 -2.22 7.56
N PRO A 289 4.15 -2.38 8.82
CA PRO A 289 3.21 -3.43 9.17
C PRO A 289 1.93 -3.21 8.34
N TRP A 290 1.47 -4.25 7.62
CA TRP A 290 0.38 -4.08 6.67
C TRP A 290 -0.89 -4.83 7.05
N ASP A 291 -0.77 -5.98 7.71
CA ASP A 291 -1.93 -6.74 8.20
C ASP A 291 -1.62 -7.49 9.50
N LEU A 292 -2.66 -7.83 10.25
CA LEU A 292 -2.58 -8.42 11.57
C LEU A 292 -3.54 -9.59 11.73
N GLN A 293 -3.09 -10.64 12.44
CA GLN A 293 -3.94 -11.72 12.95
C GLN A 293 -3.53 -12.10 14.37
N SER A 294 -4.51 -12.51 15.20
CA SER A 294 -4.27 -12.89 16.60
C SER A 294 -4.82 -14.26 16.90
N ASP A 295 -4.09 -15.04 17.70
CA ASP A 295 -4.59 -16.27 18.34
C ASP A 295 -4.91 -16.07 19.85
N GLY A 296 -4.98 -14.81 20.30
CA GLY A 296 -5.20 -14.41 21.69
C GLY A 296 -3.90 -14.27 22.49
N ARG A 297 -2.85 -15.03 22.16
CA ARG A 297 -1.53 -14.92 22.76
C ARG A 297 -0.52 -14.19 21.87
N TYR A 298 -0.50 -14.57 20.61
CA TYR A 298 0.42 -14.01 19.63
C TYR A 298 -0.32 -13.12 18.64
N LEU A 299 0.32 -12.02 18.29
CA LEU A 299 -0.07 -11.19 17.15
C LEU A 299 0.91 -11.48 16.02
N TYR A 300 0.41 -12.02 14.91
CA TYR A 300 1.15 -12.21 13.68
C TYR A 300 1.01 -10.95 12.84
N ILE A 301 2.10 -10.51 12.23
CA ILE A 301 2.21 -9.21 11.56
C ILE A 301 2.79 -9.44 10.17
N ALA A 302 2.06 -9.08 9.14
CA ALA A 302 2.59 -8.96 7.78
C ALA A 302 3.48 -7.72 7.72
N MET A 303 4.80 -7.92 7.76
CA MET A 303 5.79 -6.84 7.74
C MET A 303 6.23 -6.58 6.30
N ALA A 304 5.40 -5.84 5.55
CA ALA A 304 5.55 -5.66 4.12
C ALA A 304 6.92 -5.09 3.72
N GLY A 305 7.36 -4.04 4.41
CA GLY A 305 8.66 -3.40 4.14
C GLY A 305 9.90 -4.22 4.50
N MET A 306 9.72 -5.40 5.14
CA MET A 306 10.82 -6.32 5.46
C MET A 306 10.70 -7.68 4.77
N HIS A 307 9.68 -7.88 3.95
CA HIS A 307 9.44 -9.16 3.26
C HIS A 307 9.37 -10.35 4.25
N GLN A 308 8.71 -10.13 5.40
CA GLN A 308 8.68 -11.10 6.51
C GLN A 308 7.31 -11.14 7.20
N ILE A 309 7.05 -12.23 7.91
CA ILE A 309 6.04 -12.29 8.96
C ILE A 309 6.74 -12.12 10.30
N TRP A 310 6.26 -11.19 11.11
CA TRP A 310 6.72 -10.98 12.48
C TRP A 310 5.70 -11.51 13.48
N ARG A 311 6.15 -11.81 14.72
CA ARG A 311 5.29 -12.30 15.78
C ARG A 311 5.57 -11.59 17.10
N LEU A 312 4.53 -11.00 17.69
CA LEU A 312 4.56 -10.34 19.00
C LEU A 312 3.86 -11.23 20.02
N ASP A 313 4.53 -11.55 21.14
CA ASP A 313 3.92 -12.22 22.30
C ASP A 313 3.28 -11.14 23.17
N LEU A 314 1.94 -11.11 23.19
CA LEU A 314 1.15 -10.11 23.91
C LEU A 314 1.29 -10.20 25.43
N LYS A 315 1.63 -11.38 25.94
CA LYS A 315 1.84 -11.60 27.37
C LYS A 315 3.23 -11.18 27.84
N GLU A 316 4.26 -11.55 27.07
CA GLU A 316 5.66 -11.29 27.43
C GLU A 316 6.16 -9.93 26.90
N ASN A 317 5.36 -9.22 26.08
CA ASN A 317 5.73 -7.97 25.41
C ASN A 317 7.05 -8.07 24.63
N THR A 318 7.24 -9.20 23.95
CA THR A 318 8.41 -9.44 23.10
C THR A 318 7.99 -9.63 21.66
N ILE A 319 8.80 -9.13 20.73
CA ILE A 319 8.55 -9.24 19.28
C ILE A 319 9.77 -9.84 18.59
N ARG A 320 9.52 -10.60 17.53
CA ARG A 320 10.61 -11.15 16.70
C ARG A 320 10.23 -11.23 15.23
N SER A 321 11.22 -11.20 14.36
CA SER A 321 11.09 -11.73 13.01
C SER A 321 10.81 -13.22 13.10
N PHE A 322 9.69 -13.68 12.51
CA PHE A 322 9.17 -15.04 12.73
C PHE A 322 9.40 -15.92 11.50
N ALA A 323 8.96 -15.48 10.32
CA ALA A 323 9.16 -16.22 9.08
C ALA A 323 9.61 -15.28 7.96
N GLY A 324 10.49 -15.76 7.10
CA GLY A 324 11.09 -15.02 6.00
C GLY A 324 12.52 -14.58 6.28
N SER A 325 13.41 -14.71 5.28
CA SER A 325 14.82 -14.30 5.39
C SER A 325 15.01 -12.78 5.27
N GLY A 326 14.01 -12.05 4.74
CA GLY A 326 14.09 -10.65 4.36
C GLY A 326 14.49 -10.43 2.89
N ALA A 327 14.86 -11.48 2.16
CA ALA A 327 15.09 -11.38 0.73
C ALA A 327 13.77 -11.43 -0.04
N GLU A 328 13.60 -10.51 -0.98
CA GLU A 328 12.44 -10.41 -1.84
C GLU A 328 12.43 -11.53 -2.88
N ASN A 329 11.65 -12.58 -2.63
CA ASN A 329 11.49 -13.72 -3.54
C ASN A 329 10.33 -14.62 -3.11
N ILE A 330 10.06 -15.69 -3.88
CA ILE A 330 9.16 -16.79 -3.52
C ILE A 330 9.99 -18.07 -3.32
N VAL A 331 10.31 -18.38 -2.07
CA VAL A 331 11.08 -19.59 -1.71
C VAL A 331 10.40 -20.29 -0.53
N ASP A 332 10.10 -21.57 -0.71
CA ASP A 332 9.59 -22.44 0.35
C ASP A 332 10.74 -22.98 1.22
N GLY A 333 10.43 -23.35 2.46
CA GLY A 333 11.45 -23.92 3.35
C GLY A 333 11.14 -23.78 4.83
N SER A 334 12.17 -23.81 5.66
CA SER A 334 12.02 -23.50 7.09
C SER A 334 11.62 -22.02 7.27
N LEU A 335 11.11 -21.66 8.45
CA LEU A 335 10.73 -20.26 8.72
C LEU A 335 11.84 -19.25 8.39
N LYS A 336 13.11 -19.63 8.62
CA LYS A 336 14.26 -18.72 8.41
C LYS A 336 14.77 -18.69 6.98
N ASP A 337 14.61 -19.79 6.24
CA ASP A 337 15.15 -19.93 4.88
C ASP A 337 14.14 -19.53 3.81
N ALA A 338 12.86 -19.51 4.15
CA ALA A 338 11.80 -19.07 3.26
C ALA A 338 11.93 -17.61 2.91
N ASN A 339 11.43 -17.23 1.72
CA ASN A 339 11.36 -15.84 1.32
C ASN A 339 9.91 -15.45 1.01
N PHE A 340 9.58 -14.21 1.32
CA PHE A 340 8.37 -13.53 0.90
C PHE A 340 8.73 -12.30 0.06
N ALA A 341 7.73 -11.71 -0.58
CA ALA A 341 7.88 -10.46 -1.31
C ALA A 341 6.70 -9.54 -1.01
N GLN A 342 6.85 -8.70 -0.01
CA GLN A 342 5.84 -7.72 0.43
C GLN A 342 4.52 -8.38 0.87
N PRO A 343 4.54 -9.25 1.93
CA PRO A 343 3.31 -9.82 2.47
C PRO A 343 2.38 -8.70 2.94
N SER A 344 1.14 -8.65 2.42
CA SER A 344 0.21 -7.54 2.64
C SER A 344 -1.14 -7.97 3.19
N GLY A 345 -1.44 -9.25 3.22
CA GLY A 345 -2.65 -9.82 3.83
C GLY A 345 -2.34 -11.12 4.53
N ILE A 346 -2.93 -11.34 5.69
CA ILE A 346 -2.80 -12.60 6.43
C ILE A 346 -4.13 -13.07 6.99
N TYR A 347 -4.30 -14.38 7.02
CA TYR A 347 -5.45 -15.05 7.61
C TYR A 347 -5.00 -16.26 8.41
N LEU A 348 -5.39 -16.30 9.68
CA LEU A 348 -5.07 -17.40 10.61
C LEU A 348 -6.24 -18.36 10.73
N ASP A 349 -6.00 -19.63 10.43
CA ASP A 349 -6.95 -20.73 10.60
C ASP A 349 -6.29 -21.85 11.41
N GLY A 350 -6.59 -21.91 12.68
CA GLY A 350 -5.98 -22.83 13.62
C GLY A 350 -4.45 -22.72 13.64
N ARG A 351 -3.75 -23.69 13.03
CA ARG A 351 -2.27 -23.70 12.92
C ARG A 351 -1.75 -23.28 11.56
N SER A 352 -2.60 -22.75 10.73
CA SER A 352 -2.30 -22.36 9.35
C SER A 352 -2.38 -20.84 9.23
N LEU A 353 -1.27 -20.19 8.92
CA LEU A 353 -1.27 -18.77 8.59
C LEU A 353 -1.13 -18.62 7.07
N TYR A 354 -2.22 -18.27 6.41
CA TYR A 354 -2.23 -17.95 4.99
C TYR A 354 -1.79 -16.52 4.75
N VAL A 355 -1.07 -16.29 3.65
CA VAL A 355 -0.45 -15.00 3.34
C VAL A 355 -0.72 -14.64 1.88
N ALA A 356 -1.27 -13.47 1.65
CA ALA A 356 -1.25 -12.79 0.36
C ALA A 356 0.12 -12.11 0.21
N ASP A 357 0.96 -12.67 -0.66
CA ASP A 357 2.35 -12.27 -0.87
C ASP A 357 2.41 -11.47 -2.18
N SER A 358 2.25 -10.15 -2.04
CA SER A 358 1.75 -9.27 -3.11
C SER A 358 2.71 -9.15 -4.29
N GLU A 359 3.99 -8.90 -4.06
CA GLU A 359 4.97 -8.67 -5.13
C GLU A 359 5.28 -9.91 -5.97
N VAL A 360 5.12 -11.11 -5.41
CA VAL A 360 5.22 -12.37 -6.15
C VAL A 360 3.87 -12.85 -6.67
N SER A 361 2.81 -12.05 -6.51
CA SER A 361 1.45 -12.38 -6.93
C SER A 361 1.04 -13.78 -6.47
N GLY A 362 1.39 -14.12 -5.23
CA GLY A 362 1.30 -15.46 -4.69
C GLY A 362 0.45 -15.56 -3.42
N ILE A 363 -0.04 -16.76 -3.17
CA ILE A 363 -0.66 -17.14 -1.91
C ILE A 363 0.26 -18.14 -1.24
N ARG A 364 0.71 -17.79 -0.03
CA ARG A 364 1.61 -18.62 0.76
C ARG A 364 0.90 -19.17 2.00
N TYR A 365 1.52 -20.13 2.63
CA TYR A 365 1.03 -20.81 3.82
C TYR A 365 2.17 -21.07 4.78
N VAL A 366 2.07 -20.59 6.01
CA VAL A 366 2.98 -20.89 7.11
C VAL A 366 2.34 -21.94 7.99
N ASP A 367 2.92 -23.14 8.03
CA ASP A 367 2.58 -24.19 8.97
C ASP A 367 3.23 -23.88 10.32
N LEU A 368 2.42 -23.45 11.28
CA LEU A 368 2.90 -23.03 12.61
C LEU A 368 3.36 -24.20 13.48
N GLU A 369 2.94 -25.44 13.18
CA GLU A 369 3.35 -26.64 13.89
C GLU A 369 4.63 -27.24 13.30
N ALA A 370 4.68 -27.38 11.96
CA ALA A 370 5.86 -27.90 11.27
C ALA A 370 6.98 -26.84 11.11
N GLU A 371 6.70 -25.58 11.43
CA GLU A 371 7.58 -24.43 11.26
C GLU A 371 8.16 -24.32 9.82
N LYS A 372 7.26 -24.42 8.84
CA LYS A 372 7.58 -24.38 7.41
C LYS A 372 6.69 -23.41 6.65
N VAL A 373 7.24 -22.85 5.59
CA VAL A 373 6.53 -22.03 4.60
C VAL A 373 6.38 -22.81 3.30
N HIS A 374 5.17 -22.73 2.73
CA HIS A 374 4.82 -23.38 1.47
C HIS A 374 4.12 -22.42 0.53
N THR A 375 4.21 -22.65 -0.76
CA THR A 375 3.44 -21.95 -1.77
C THR A 375 2.12 -22.68 -2.04
N VAL A 376 1.01 -21.97 -1.91
CA VAL A 376 -0.32 -22.45 -2.30
C VAL A 376 -0.56 -22.20 -3.79
N ALA A 377 -0.30 -20.97 -4.25
CA ALA A 377 -0.39 -20.55 -5.65
C ALA A 377 0.60 -19.41 -5.91
N GLY A 378 1.03 -19.24 -7.17
CA GLY A 378 2.04 -18.26 -7.56
C GLY A 378 3.37 -18.93 -7.90
N SER A 379 4.23 -18.26 -8.68
CA SER A 379 5.45 -18.86 -9.20
C SER A 379 6.65 -17.90 -9.32
N GLY A 380 6.54 -16.63 -8.93
CA GLY A 380 7.68 -15.70 -8.90
C GLY A 380 7.33 -14.26 -9.20
N LEU A 381 8.31 -13.38 -9.01
CA LEU A 381 8.22 -11.91 -9.09
C LEU A 381 7.63 -11.34 -10.40
N PHE A 382 7.70 -12.09 -11.49
CA PHE A 382 7.22 -11.66 -12.82
C PHE A 382 6.17 -12.61 -13.39
N SER A 383 5.60 -13.50 -12.56
CA SER A 383 4.54 -14.44 -12.94
C SER A 383 3.22 -13.98 -12.37
N PHE A 384 2.52 -13.13 -13.10
CA PHE A 384 1.23 -12.57 -12.69
C PHE A 384 0.21 -12.61 -13.83
N GLY A 385 -1.05 -12.40 -13.50
CA GLY A 385 -2.15 -12.33 -14.46
C GLY A 385 -3.49 -12.71 -13.81
N HIS A 386 -4.50 -12.95 -14.64
CA HIS A 386 -5.84 -13.32 -14.19
C HIS A 386 -6.23 -14.68 -14.82
N ILE A 387 -5.83 -15.77 -14.19
CA ILE A 387 -6.12 -17.14 -14.67
C ILE A 387 -6.75 -17.96 -13.54
N ASP A 388 -7.95 -18.48 -13.79
CA ASP A 388 -8.63 -19.45 -12.94
C ASP A 388 -8.17 -20.89 -13.25
N GLY A 389 -8.50 -21.83 -12.38
CA GLY A 389 -8.24 -23.24 -12.57
C GLY A 389 -7.52 -23.91 -11.43
N ILE A 390 -6.67 -24.91 -11.72
CA ILE A 390 -5.90 -25.60 -10.68
C ILE A 390 -4.84 -24.68 -10.07
N LEU A 391 -4.57 -24.83 -8.77
CA LEU A 391 -3.67 -23.94 -8.02
C LEU A 391 -2.32 -23.68 -8.70
N GLN A 392 -1.73 -24.72 -9.29
CA GLN A 392 -0.41 -24.64 -9.93
C GLN A 392 -0.38 -23.82 -11.22
N ARG A 393 -1.55 -23.49 -11.80
CA ARG A 393 -1.68 -22.72 -13.04
C ARG A 393 -2.46 -21.43 -12.86
N ALA A 394 -3.11 -21.26 -11.71
CA ALA A 394 -3.81 -20.03 -11.40
C ALA A 394 -2.82 -18.89 -11.27
N LEU A 395 -3.19 -17.73 -11.80
CA LEU A 395 -2.41 -16.49 -11.66
C LEU A 395 -3.25 -15.43 -10.96
N PHE A 396 -2.56 -14.68 -10.11
CA PHE A 396 -3.05 -13.49 -9.42
C PHE A 396 -2.25 -12.27 -9.88
N GLN A 397 -2.66 -11.09 -9.49
CA GLN A 397 -1.89 -9.87 -9.73
C GLN A 397 -1.94 -8.97 -8.49
N HIS A 398 -0.85 -8.92 -7.75
CA HIS A 398 -0.65 -8.12 -6.54
C HIS A 398 -1.80 -8.26 -5.52
N PRO A 399 -2.11 -9.48 -5.02
CA PRO A 399 -3.18 -9.70 -4.05
C PRO A 399 -2.81 -9.08 -2.70
N MET A 400 -3.73 -8.32 -2.08
CA MET A 400 -3.45 -7.59 -0.84
C MET A 400 -4.30 -8.03 0.36
N GLY A 401 -5.40 -8.72 0.14
CA GLY A 401 -6.28 -9.20 1.19
C GLY A 401 -6.54 -10.69 1.08
N ILE A 402 -6.66 -11.35 2.22
CA ILE A 402 -7.01 -12.77 2.30
C ILE A 402 -7.83 -13.04 3.56
N HIS A 403 -8.86 -13.82 3.44
CA HIS A 403 -9.64 -14.36 4.54
C HIS A 403 -10.24 -15.71 4.14
N GLY A 404 -10.79 -16.44 5.09
CA GLY A 404 -11.36 -17.72 4.74
C GLY A 404 -12.33 -18.30 5.76
N ASN A 405 -12.70 -19.52 5.51
CA ASN A 405 -13.37 -20.43 6.42
C ASN A 405 -12.75 -21.81 6.25
N ASP A 406 -13.21 -22.80 6.99
CA ASP A 406 -12.63 -24.17 7.06
C ASP A 406 -12.27 -24.80 5.69
N ARG A 407 -12.86 -24.35 4.59
CA ARG A 407 -12.67 -24.94 3.28
C ARG A 407 -12.18 -23.97 2.21
N PHE A 408 -12.61 -22.72 2.29
CA PHE A 408 -12.38 -21.74 1.23
C PHE A 408 -11.49 -20.60 1.72
N LEU A 409 -10.58 -20.15 0.85
CA LEU A 409 -9.94 -18.86 1.00
C LEU A 409 -10.54 -17.88 -0.01
N TYR A 410 -10.75 -16.66 0.42
CA TYR A 410 -11.16 -15.54 -0.40
C TYR A 410 -10.00 -14.56 -0.47
N VAL A 411 -9.67 -14.14 -1.68
CA VAL A 411 -8.49 -13.30 -1.95
C VAL A 411 -8.94 -12.03 -2.66
N ALA A 412 -8.60 -10.89 -2.11
CA ALA A 412 -8.66 -9.63 -2.83
C ALA A 412 -7.48 -9.58 -3.82
N ASP A 413 -7.77 -9.93 -5.06
CA ASP A 413 -6.83 -9.96 -6.18
C ASP A 413 -6.77 -8.55 -6.78
N THR A 414 -6.08 -7.68 -6.08
CA THR A 414 -6.22 -6.22 -6.09
C THR A 414 -6.03 -5.63 -7.48
N TYR A 415 -4.94 -5.98 -8.16
CA TYR A 415 -4.66 -5.45 -9.50
C TYR A 415 -5.43 -6.15 -10.62
N ASN A 416 -6.14 -7.22 -10.31
CA ASN A 416 -7.15 -7.81 -11.20
C ASN A 416 -8.57 -7.26 -10.93
N HIS A 417 -8.72 -6.32 -9.98
CA HIS A 417 -10.02 -5.76 -9.59
C HIS A 417 -11.07 -6.84 -9.30
N ALA A 418 -10.66 -7.89 -8.57
CA ALA A 418 -11.46 -9.10 -8.42
C ALA A 418 -11.37 -9.68 -7.02
N ILE A 419 -12.41 -10.47 -6.65
CA ILE A 419 -12.32 -11.40 -5.53
C ILE A 419 -12.23 -12.81 -6.09
N ARG A 420 -11.18 -13.52 -5.67
CA ARG A 420 -10.92 -14.89 -6.07
C ARG A 420 -11.23 -15.83 -4.90
N LYS A 421 -11.81 -16.98 -5.20
CA LYS A 421 -12.07 -18.04 -4.23
C LYS A 421 -11.17 -19.23 -4.51
N ILE A 422 -10.50 -19.73 -3.50
CA ILE A 422 -9.67 -20.92 -3.52
C ILE A 422 -10.41 -22.02 -2.77
N ASP A 423 -10.76 -23.10 -3.44
CA ASP A 423 -11.23 -24.34 -2.80
C ASP A 423 -10.01 -25.21 -2.49
N LEU A 424 -9.66 -25.29 -1.20
CA LEU A 424 -8.50 -26.06 -0.72
C LEU A 424 -8.71 -27.59 -0.90
N GLY A 425 -9.96 -28.05 -0.87
CA GLY A 425 -10.31 -29.47 -1.01
C GLY A 425 -10.07 -30.02 -2.41
N ILE A 426 -10.50 -29.28 -3.43
CA ILE A 426 -10.32 -29.67 -4.85
C ILE A 426 -9.16 -28.93 -5.52
N ARG A 427 -8.43 -28.09 -4.78
CA ARG A 427 -7.25 -27.34 -5.20
C ARG A 427 -7.48 -26.49 -6.45
N ARG A 428 -8.56 -25.70 -6.44
CA ARG A 428 -8.95 -24.83 -7.56
C ARG A 428 -9.16 -23.39 -7.13
N VAL A 429 -8.89 -22.48 -8.06
CA VAL A 429 -9.18 -21.05 -7.97
C VAL A 429 -10.31 -20.72 -8.94
N GLU A 430 -11.27 -19.93 -8.50
CA GLU A 430 -12.32 -19.34 -9.32
C GLU A 430 -12.50 -17.86 -9.02
N THR A 431 -12.80 -17.07 -10.03
CA THR A 431 -13.18 -15.65 -9.85
C THR A 431 -14.67 -15.61 -9.49
N ILE A 432 -14.99 -15.07 -8.31
CA ILE A 432 -16.39 -14.96 -7.85
C ILE A 432 -16.95 -13.56 -7.97
N ILE A 433 -16.09 -12.54 -7.93
CA ILE A 433 -16.44 -11.13 -8.20
C ILE A 433 -15.36 -10.58 -9.12
N LYS A 434 -15.77 -9.97 -10.23
CA LYS A 434 -14.85 -9.32 -11.18
C LYS A 434 -15.38 -7.96 -11.60
N ASN A 435 -14.48 -7.12 -12.06
CA ASN A 435 -14.86 -5.89 -12.75
C ASN A 435 -15.45 -6.25 -14.12
N LEU A 436 -16.68 -5.80 -14.40
CA LEU A 436 -17.36 -6.01 -15.69
C LEU A 436 -17.06 -4.89 -16.71
N GLY A 437 -16.14 -3.97 -16.38
CA GLY A 437 -15.83 -2.78 -17.19
C GLY A 437 -16.80 -1.63 -16.93
N GLU A 438 -16.44 -0.43 -17.41
CA GLU A 438 -17.31 0.74 -17.31
C GLU A 438 -18.61 0.50 -18.09
N GLY A 439 -19.75 0.59 -17.42
CA GLY A 439 -21.06 0.77 -18.04
C GLY A 439 -21.77 -0.47 -18.55
N THR A 440 -21.37 -1.70 -18.22
CA THR A 440 -22.19 -2.88 -18.54
C THR A 440 -23.12 -3.22 -17.39
N CYS A 441 -24.31 -2.61 -17.41
CA CYS A 441 -25.47 -3.15 -16.74
C CYS A 441 -26.07 -4.25 -17.61
N THR A 442 -26.11 -5.46 -17.14
CA THR A 442 -27.01 -6.47 -17.67
C THR A 442 -28.22 -6.53 -16.75
N LEU A 443 -29.35 -6.34 -17.38
CA LEU A 443 -30.74 -6.61 -17.00
C LEU A 443 -31.56 -5.39 -16.55
N ASP A 444 -32.53 -5.07 -17.39
CA ASP A 444 -33.78 -4.35 -17.15
C ASP A 444 -33.80 -2.82 -17.02
N GLY A 445 -32.87 -2.09 -17.63
CA GLY A 445 -33.11 -0.68 -17.98
C GLY A 445 -33.18 0.33 -16.83
N GLU A 446 -32.98 -0.07 -15.59
CA GLU A 446 -32.87 0.84 -14.43
C GLU A 446 -31.40 1.24 -14.20
N LYS A 447 -31.19 2.49 -13.74
CA LYS A 447 -29.86 3.07 -13.51
C LYS A 447 -28.99 2.17 -12.65
N CYS A 448 -28.02 1.50 -13.27
CA CYS A 448 -27.04 0.74 -12.53
C CYS A 448 -26.05 1.67 -11.81
N SER A 449 -26.09 1.65 -10.49
CA SER A 449 -25.12 2.29 -9.62
C SER A 449 -23.88 1.41 -9.36
N THR A 450 -23.70 0.30 -10.08
CA THR A 450 -22.63 -0.66 -9.81
C THR A 450 -21.40 -0.36 -10.65
N LEU A 451 -20.56 0.56 -10.17
CA LEU A 451 -19.14 0.56 -10.51
C LEU A 451 -18.58 -0.83 -10.15
N GLY A 452 -17.81 -1.45 -11.04
CA GLY A 452 -17.05 -2.66 -10.71
C GLY A 452 -16.07 -2.39 -9.57
N LEU A 453 -15.47 -3.45 -9.01
CA LEU A 453 -14.39 -3.29 -8.03
C LEU A 453 -13.23 -2.48 -8.61
N PHE A 454 -12.61 -1.66 -7.77
CA PHE A 454 -11.46 -0.87 -8.16
C PHE A 454 -10.35 -0.98 -7.12
N GLU A 455 -9.36 -1.85 -7.39
CA GLU A 455 -8.26 -2.21 -6.51
C GLU A 455 -8.72 -2.54 -5.07
N PRO A 456 -9.56 -3.60 -4.90
CA PRO A 456 -10.00 -4.00 -3.56
C PRO A 456 -8.79 -4.43 -2.74
N ASN A 457 -8.66 -3.88 -1.52
CA ASN A 457 -7.50 -4.10 -0.65
C ASN A 457 -7.76 -5.18 0.41
N ASP A 458 -9.02 -5.49 0.68
CA ASP A 458 -9.40 -6.52 1.64
C ASP A 458 -10.69 -7.24 1.28
N VAL A 459 -10.83 -8.44 1.82
CA VAL A 459 -12.05 -9.23 1.81
C VAL A 459 -12.18 -9.95 3.13
N LYS A 460 -13.36 -9.90 3.76
CA LYS A 460 -13.68 -10.62 5.00
C LYS A 460 -14.94 -11.45 4.83
N TYR A 461 -14.87 -12.72 5.19
CA TYR A 461 -16.03 -13.58 5.29
C TYR A 461 -16.66 -13.44 6.67
N ASN A 462 -17.93 -13.10 6.74
CA ASN A 462 -18.70 -12.99 7.97
C ASN A 462 -20.16 -13.46 7.74
N ASN A 463 -20.62 -14.44 8.51
CA ASN A 463 -22.01 -14.92 8.50
C ASN A 463 -22.58 -15.25 7.09
N GLY A 464 -21.76 -15.86 6.20
CA GLY A 464 -22.19 -16.24 4.86
C GLY A 464 -22.02 -15.15 3.81
N LEU A 465 -21.58 -13.95 4.18
CA LEU A 465 -21.36 -12.80 3.31
C LEU A 465 -19.87 -12.50 3.16
N LEU A 466 -19.51 -11.83 2.06
CA LEU A 466 -18.19 -11.26 1.87
C LEU A 466 -18.27 -9.74 1.93
N TYR A 467 -17.53 -9.15 2.84
CA TYR A 467 -17.33 -7.70 2.95
C TYR A 467 -16.00 -7.36 2.27
N VAL A 468 -16.02 -6.42 1.35
CA VAL A 468 -14.87 -6.05 0.51
C VAL A 468 -14.54 -4.57 0.72
N ALA A 469 -13.31 -4.28 1.10
CA ALA A 469 -12.79 -2.92 1.04
C ALA A 469 -12.46 -2.58 -0.42
N ASP A 470 -13.39 -1.88 -1.08
CA ASP A 470 -13.29 -1.44 -2.47
C ASP A 470 -12.55 -0.08 -2.52
N THR A 471 -11.26 -0.15 -2.30
CA THR A 471 -10.39 0.93 -1.84
C THR A 471 -10.41 2.16 -2.73
N ASN A 472 -10.18 2.00 -4.04
CA ASN A 472 -10.14 3.13 -4.96
C ASN A 472 -11.54 3.65 -5.36
N ASN A 473 -12.61 2.93 -4.98
CA ASN A 473 -13.98 3.44 -5.03
C ASN A 473 -14.41 4.13 -3.72
N HIS A 474 -13.58 4.08 -2.67
CA HIS A 474 -13.84 4.67 -1.34
C HIS A 474 -15.07 4.07 -0.63
N LEU A 475 -15.31 2.78 -0.83
CA LEU A 475 -16.51 2.08 -0.36
C LEU A 475 -16.17 0.77 0.36
N ILE A 476 -17.11 0.32 1.18
CA ILE A 476 -17.20 -1.09 1.57
C ILE A 476 -18.34 -1.71 0.78
N ARG A 477 -18.10 -2.87 0.22
CA ARG A 477 -19.10 -3.64 -0.52
C ARG A 477 -19.44 -4.95 0.17
N VAL A 478 -20.65 -5.41 -0.04
CA VAL A 478 -21.15 -6.68 0.50
C VAL A 478 -21.61 -7.58 -0.66
N PHE A 479 -21.13 -8.82 -0.66
CA PHE A 479 -21.51 -9.82 -1.63
C PHE A 479 -22.23 -11.00 -0.94
N ASP A 480 -23.44 -11.31 -1.35
CA ASP A 480 -24.31 -12.35 -0.78
C ASP A 480 -24.23 -13.69 -1.54
N GLY A 481 -23.31 -13.82 -2.49
CA GLY A 481 -23.19 -14.96 -3.39
C GLY A 481 -23.88 -14.77 -4.74
N LYS A 482 -24.63 -13.67 -4.92
CA LYS A 482 -25.34 -13.32 -6.16
C LYS A 482 -25.09 -11.89 -6.58
N GLU A 483 -25.25 -10.96 -5.66
CA GLU A 483 -25.16 -9.52 -5.91
C GLU A 483 -24.05 -8.88 -5.07
N LEU A 484 -23.39 -7.89 -5.65
CA LEU A 484 -22.42 -7.03 -4.98
C LEU A 484 -23.03 -5.66 -4.79
N VAL A 485 -23.31 -5.29 -3.54
CA VAL A 485 -23.95 -4.02 -3.19
C VAL A 485 -23.05 -3.16 -2.30
N GLU A 486 -23.28 -1.87 -2.25
CA GLU A 486 -22.62 -0.96 -1.33
C GLU A 486 -23.14 -1.16 0.09
N LEU A 487 -22.26 -1.18 1.08
CA LEU A 487 -22.62 -1.04 2.49
C LEU A 487 -22.93 0.42 2.78
N VAL A 488 -24.18 0.71 3.15
CA VAL A 488 -24.59 2.07 3.54
C VAL A 488 -24.06 2.35 4.95
N ILE A 489 -23.19 3.36 5.08
CA ILE A 489 -22.59 3.77 6.36
C ILE A 489 -23.19 5.15 6.72
N GLY A 490 -23.98 5.18 7.81
CA GLY A 490 -24.69 6.37 8.31
C GLY A 490 -24.27 6.84 9.70
#